data_cd99e1b5408010dd4fd39ef01e3475b3
#
_entry.id   cd99e1b5408010dd4fd39ef01e3475b3
#
_cell.length_a   1.000
_cell.length_b   1.000
_cell.length_c   1.000
_cell.angle_alpha   90.00
_cell.angle_beta   90.00
_cell.angle_gamma   90.00
#
_symmetry.space_group_name_H-M   'P 1'
#
loop_
_entity.id
_entity.type
_entity.pdbx_description
1 polymer ?
#
loop_
_entity_poly.entity_id
_entity_poly.type
_entity_poly.pdbx_seq_one_letter_code
_entity_poly.pdbx_strand_id
1 'polypeptide(L)'
;MTENTTFALGRASLFSWNNMFTASFIELNEGVQIKDLEKPIAQLVQQNAGETLKKIITVKPVLLSQYYLNKDNALIKRMLYTLGFVAGFILLMAVLNFVNIALSGAASRTREMGVRKVLGAQKKQLAIQFIAESFILAAIASLLALGAYQFLKPVFEQVLGRQIPGLSSFPFRYIVIPFAVALTVGLLAGAYPAFVLSSLKPVASLKEKIKNNGQKAVLRKILVGTQFGLA
;
A
#
# COMPACT_ATOMS: atom_id res chain seq x y z
N MET A 1 -26.48 22.04 -12.69
CA MET A 1 -27.51 21.12 -13.22
C MET A 1 -27.83 21.56 -14.63
N THR A 2 -27.60 20.72 -15.62
CA THR A 2 -27.96 21.01 -17.00
C THR A 2 -29.47 20.87 -17.16
N GLU A 3 -30.10 21.71 -17.99
CA GLU A 3 -31.57 21.74 -18.24
C GLU A 3 -32.19 20.37 -18.51
N ASN A 4 -31.45 19.45 -19.10
CA ASN A 4 -31.90 18.10 -19.43
C ASN A 4 -32.16 17.19 -18.22
N THR A 5 -31.50 17.41 -17.09
CA THR A 5 -31.71 16.63 -15.85
C THR A 5 -32.98 17.10 -15.10
N THR A 6 -33.37 18.35 -15.29
CA THR A 6 -34.54 18.95 -14.67
C THR A 6 -35.82 18.39 -15.28
N PHE A 7 -35.80 18.03 -16.57
CA PHE A 7 -36.96 17.49 -17.30
C PHE A 7 -37.30 16.04 -16.88
N ALA A 8 -36.27 15.21 -16.57
CA ALA A 8 -36.47 13.80 -16.22
C ALA A 8 -37.09 13.59 -14.82
N LEU A 9 -36.91 14.55 -13.89
CA LEU A 9 -37.37 14.43 -12.50
C LEU A 9 -38.70 15.17 -12.22
N GLY A 10 -39.23 15.90 -13.18
CA GLY A 10 -40.43 16.76 -12.99
C GLY A 10 -40.12 17.99 -12.13
N ARG A 11 -40.46 19.19 -12.60
CA ARG A 11 -40.18 20.46 -11.90
C ARG A 11 -40.69 20.48 -10.44
N ALA A 12 -41.84 19.87 -10.18
CA ALA A 12 -42.44 19.83 -8.85
C ALA A 12 -41.60 19.04 -7.81
N SER A 13 -40.89 18.00 -8.26
CA SER A 13 -40.08 17.18 -7.35
C SER A 13 -38.76 17.82 -6.95
N LEU A 14 -38.22 18.73 -7.76
CA LEU A 14 -36.96 19.42 -7.49
C LEU A 14 -37.12 20.56 -6.47
N PHE A 15 -38.28 21.12 -6.34
CA PHE A 15 -38.59 22.19 -5.39
C PHE A 15 -39.28 21.68 -4.12
N SER A 16 -39.50 20.37 -4.01
CA SER A 16 -40.10 19.77 -2.83
C SER A 16 -39.06 19.39 -1.80
N TRP A 17 -39.15 19.94 -0.61
CA TRP A 17 -38.29 19.56 0.53
C TRP A 17 -38.55 18.12 1.03
N ASN A 18 -39.56 17.46 0.53
CA ASN A 18 -39.89 16.07 0.86
C ASN A 18 -39.15 15.07 -0.02
N ASN A 19 -38.35 15.54 -0.99
CA ASN A 19 -37.63 14.67 -1.92
C ASN A 19 -36.18 14.49 -1.51
N MET A 20 -35.83 13.31 -0.97
CA MET A 20 -34.53 12.98 -0.46
C MET A 20 -33.59 12.30 -1.47
N PHE A 21 -33.96 12.26 -2.75
CA PHE A 21 -33.21 11.50 -3.77
C PHE A 21 -32.10 12.29 -4.48
N THR A 22 -31.89 13.55 -4.14
CA THR A 22 -30.87 14.39 -4.80
C THR A 22 -29.70 14.69 -3.89
N ALA A 23 -28.48 14.41 -4.38
CA ALA A 23 -27.26 14.93 -3.77
C ALA A 23 -26.95 16.30 -4.36
N SER A 24 -26.84 17.33 -3.52
CA SER A 24 -26.46 18.68 -3.93
C SER A 24 -24.98 18.89 -3.70
N PHE A 25 -24.29 19.44 -4.70
CA PHE A 25 -22.88 19.83 -4.61
C PHE A 25 -22.80 21.35 -4.67
N ILE A 26 -22.00 21.92 -3.78
CA ILE A 26 -21.74 23.36 -3.70
C ILE A 26 -20.24 23.61 -3.78
N GLU A 27 -19.86 24.62 -4.50
CA GLU A 27 -18.49 25.14 -4.54
C GLU A 27 -18.38 26.28 -3.54
N LEU A 28 -17.33 26.24 -2.71
CA LEU A 28 -17.09 27.26 -1.68
C LEU A 28 -16.12 28.31 -2.24
N ASN A 29 -16.38 29.55 -1.93
CA ASN A 29 -15.43 30.64 -2.19
C ASN A 29 -14.15 30.45 -1.34
N GLU A 30 -13.06 31.03 -1.81
CA GLU A 30 -11.79 31.03 -1.08
C GLU A 30 -11.95 31.59 0.34
N GLY A 31 -11.44 30.85 1.33
CA GLY A 31 -11.48 31.22 2.74
C GLY A 31 -12.69 30.74 3.52
N VAL A 32 -13.74 30.19 2.89
CA VAL A 32 -14.91 29.64 3.56
C VAL A 32 -14.64 28.20 3.98
N GLN A 33 -14.88 27.88 5.25
CA GLN A 33 -14.73 26.52 5.78
C GLN A 33 -16.08 25.77 5.80
N ILE A 34 -16.02 24.46 5.72
CA ILE A 34 -17.22 23.60 5.77
C ILE A 34 -18.04 23.83 7.02
N LYS A 35 -17.39 24.09 8.16
CA LYS A 35 -18.05 24.37 9.44
C LYS A 35 -18.94 25.61 9.40
N ASP A 36 -18.59 26.60 8.56
CA ASP A 36 -19.34 27.82 8.42
C ASP A 36 -20.72 27.59 7.76
N LEU A 37 -20.87 26.48 7.06
CA LEU A 37 -22.12 26.08 6.41
C LEU A 37 -23.11 25.37 7.34
N GLU A 38 -22.68 24.84 8.47
CA GLU A 38 -23.55 24.05 9.33
C GLU A 38 -24.74 24.87 9.85
N LYS A 39 -24.51 26.10 10.31
CA LYS A 39 -25.55 26.98 10.81
C LYS A 39 -26.53 27.45 9.72
N PRO A 40 -26.07 27.98 8.57
CA PRO A 40 -26.95 28.38 7.48
C PRO A 40 -27.81 27.22 6.95
N ILE A 41 -27.21 26.03 6.79
CA ILE A 41 -27.94 24.85 6.34
C ILE A 41 -28.99 24.41 7.36
N ALA A 42 -28.68 24.41 8.65
CA ALA A 42 -29.65 24.10 9.68
C ALA A 42 -30.82 25.11 9.70
N GLN A 43 -30.54 26.39 9.50
CA GLN A 43 -31.57 27.43 9.40
C GLN A 43 -32.46 27.21 8.18
N LEU A 44 -31.90 26.90 7.00
CA LEU A 44 -32.67 26.61 5.80
C LEU A 44 -33.59 25.40 5.99
N VAL A 45 -33.12 24.35 6.64
CA VAL A 45 -33.94 23.17 6.98
C VAL A 45 -35.08 23.56 7.91
N GLN A 46 -34.79 24.35 8.96
CA GLN A 46 -35.80 24.82 9.92
C GLN A 46 -36.89 25.71 9.28
N GLN A 47 -36.52 26.52 8.30
CA GLN A 47 -37.45 27.43 7.63
C GLN A 47 -38.35 26.73 6.59
N ASN A 48 -37.81 25.76 5.88
CA ASN A 48 -38.46 25.24 4.66
C ASN A 48 -38.90 23.77 4.77
N ALA A 49 -38.33 22.96 5.68
CA ALA A 49 -38.75 21.58 5.83
C ALA A 49 -40.06 21.44 6.61
N GLY A 50 -40.87 20.44 6.29
CA GLY A 50 -42.07 20.10 7.04
C GLY A 50 -41.73 19.62 8.47
N GLU A 51 -42.68 19.76 9.40
CA GLU A 51 -42.48 19.47 10.85
C GLU A 51 -41.96 18.05 11.12
N THR A 52 -42.36 17.07 10.35
CA THR A 52 -41.87 15.70 10.47
C THR A 52 -40.40 15.59 10.04
N LEU A 53 -40.03 16.28 8.97
CA LEU A 53 -38.67 16.26 8.42
C LEU A 53 -37.68 17.02 9.28
N LYS A 54 -38.06 18.13 9.89
CA LYS A 54 -37.23 18.90 10.83
C LYS A 54 -36.69 18.04 11.97
N LYS A 55 -37.49 17.06 12.43
CA LYS A 55 -37.10 16.15 13.53
C LYS A 55 -36.20 14.99 13.11
N ILE A 56 -36.25 14.61 11.84
CA ILE A 56 -35.62 13.39 11.34
C ILE A 56 -34.35 13.70 10.54
N ILE A 57 -34.31 14.83 9.81
CA ILE A 57 -33.21 15.15 8.90
C ILE A 57 -32.17 16.01 9.58
N THR A 58 -30.94 15.52 9.56
CA THR A 58 -29.73 16.30 9.85
C THR A 58 -28.87 16.37 8.58
N VAL A 59 -28.79 17.54 7.99
CA VAL A 59 -27.94 17.76 6.80
C VAL A 59 -26.52 18.12 7.27
N LYS A 60 -25.55 17.29 6.94
CA LYS A 60 -24.14 17.53 7.24
C LYS A 60 -23.38 17.77 5.95
N PRO A 61 -22.76 18.96 5.76
CA PRO A 61 -21.87 19.18 4.64
C PRO A 61 -20.63 18.32 4.77
N VAL A 62 -20.22 17.66 3.69
CA VAL A 62 -19.06 16.76 3.66
C VAL A 62 -18.19 17.11 2.45
N LEU A 63 -16.88 17.10 2.60
CA LEU A 63 -15.97 17.27 1.46
C LEU A 63 -16.23 16.20 0.40
N LEU A 64 -16.27 16.61 -0.87
CA LEU A 64 -16.46 15.70 -1.98
C LEU A 64 -15.41 14.57 -2.00
N SER A 65 -14.17 14.88 -1.63
CA SER A 65 -13.08 13.91 -1.50
C SER A 65 -13.34 12.84 -0.43
N GLN A 66 -14.12 13.17 0.61
CA GLN A 66 -14.46 12.25 1.69
C GLN A 66 -15.83 11.59 1.50
N TYR A 67 -16.66 12.12 0.62
CA TYR A 67 -18.02 11.62 0.41
C TYR A 67 -18.04 10.14 0.04
N TYR A 68 -17.20 9.73 -0.93
CA TYR A 68 -17.11 8.34 -1.35
C TYR A 68 -16.56 7.41 -0.27
N LEU A 69 -15.64 7.89 0.55
CA LEU A 69 -15.02 7.08 1.60
C LEU A 69 -15.94 6.87 2.80
N ASN A 70 -16.85 7.81 3.05
CA ASN A 70 -17.74 7.78 4.22
C ASN A 70 -19.18 7.33 3.85
N LYS A 71 -19.48 7.18 2.57
CA LYS A 71 -20.76 6.62 2.11
C LYS A 71 -20.90 5.19 2.63
N ASP A 72 -22.13 4.77 2.88
CA ASP A 72 -22.48 3.40 3.30
C ASP A 72 -21.73 2.94 4.58
N ASN A 73 -21.76 3.75 5.63
CA ASN A 73 -21.10 3.46 6.92
C ASN A 73 -19.58 3.26 6.79
N ALA A 74 -18.94 3.97 5.90
CA ALA A 74 -17.50 3.87 5.62
C ALA A 74 -17.04 2.47 5.16
N LEU A 75 -17.91 1.71 4.50
CA LEU A 75 -17.64 0.36 4.03
C LEU A 75 -16.44 0.37 3.07
N ILE A 76 -16.40 1.32 2.13
CA ILE A 76 -15.28 1.48 1.18
C ILE A 76 -13.96 1.72 1.94
N LYS A 77 -14.00 2.57 2.97
CA LYS A 77 -12.83 2.85 3.80
C LYS A 77 -12.33 1.59 4.53
N ARG A 78 -13.25 0.79 5.08
CA ARG A 78 -12.90 -0.50 5.72
C ARG A 78 -12.30 -1.48 4.71
N MET A 79 -12.89 -1.61 3.53
CA MET A 79 -12.34 -2.44 2.46
C MET A 79 -10.92 -2.02 2.06
N LEU A 80 -10.65 -0.71 1.93
CA LEU A 80 -9.31 -0.21 1.62
C LEU A 80 -8.29 -0.54 2.72
N TYR A 81 -8.68 -0.40 4.00
CA TYR A 81 -7.80 -0.82 5.10
C TYR A 81 -7.54 -2.31 5.10
N THR A 82 -8.56 -3.14 4.88
CA THR A 82 -8.40 -4.60 4.80
C THR A 82 -7.48 -4.98 3.65
N LEU A 83 -7.68 -4.43 2.45
CA LEU A 83 -6.81 -4.67 1.31
C LEU A 83 -5.37 -4.19 1.58
N GLY A 84 -5.21 -3.02 2.19
CA GLY A 84 -3.89 -2.50 2.58
C GLY A 84 -3.20 -3.39 3.60
N PHE A 85 -3.93 -3.92 4.57
CA PHE A 85 -3.41 -4.87 5.55
C PHE A 85 -2.97 -6.18 4.89
N VAL A 86 -3.81 -6.76 4.02
CA VAL A 86 -3.48 -7.97 3.26
C VAL A 86 -2.25 -7.74 2.37
N ALA A 87 -2.17 -6.62 1.67
CA ALA A 87 -1.02 -6.28 0.85
C ALA A 87 0.26 -6.13 1.68
N GLY A 88 0.18 -5.47 2.84
CA GLY A 88 1.30 -5.36 3.79
C GLY A 88 1.74 -6.73 4.32
N PHE A 89 0.80 -7.61 4.56
CA PHE A 89 1.08 -8.97 5.00
C PHE A 89 1.78 -9.80 3.92
N ILE A 90 1.31 -9.74 2.67
CA ILE A 90 1.96 -10.39 1.52
C ILE A 90 3.38 -9.85 1.35
N LEU A 91 3.57 -8.54 1.48
CA LEU A 91 4.90 -7.93 1.42
C LEU A 91 5.82 -8.45 2.54
N LEU A 92 5.32 -8.56 3.77
CA LEU A 92 6.07 -9.13 4.89
C LEU A 92 6.51 -10.57 4.58
N MET A 93 5.60 -11.40 4.07
CA MET A 93 5.91 -12.77 3.67
C MET A 93 6.96 -12.84 2.57
N ALA A 94 6.89 -11.94 1.58
CA ALA A 94 7.89 -11.84 0.52
C ALA A 94 9.28 -11.46 1.08
N VAL A 95 9.35 -10.52 2.03
CA VAL A 95 10.60 -10.13 2.72
C VAL A 95 11.18 -11.30 3.50
N LEU A 96 10.37 -12.00 4.29
CA LEU A 96 10.80 -13.16 5.05
C LEU A 96 11.33 -14.28 4.15
N ASN A 97 10.65 -14.54 3.04
CA ASN A 97 11.09 -15.51 2.04
C ASN A 97 12.43 -15.10 1.40
N PHE A 98 12.58 -13.83 1.01
CA PHE A 98 13.84 -13.31 0.48
C PHE A 98 15.00 -13.49 1.46
N VAL A 99 14.81 -13.11 2.73
CA VAL A 99 15.82 -13.28 3.78
C VAL A 99 16.15 -14.75 3.98
N ASN A 100 15.17 -15.65 3.97
CA ASN A 100 15.39 -17.10 4.09
C ASN A 100 16.24 -17.66 2.94
N ILE A 101 15.94 -17.26 1.70
CA ILE A 101 16.72 -17.67 0.52
C ILE A 101 18.15 -17.15 0.63
N ALA A 102 18.33 -15.87 0.98
CA ALA A 102 19.63 -15.26 1.14
C ALA A 102 20.49 -15.96 2.22
N LEU A 103 19.86 -16.35 3.34
CA LEU A 103 20.55 -17.08 4.41
C LEU A 103 20.83 -18.56 4.07
N SER A 104 19.94 -19.19 3.29
CA SER A 104 20.12 -20.59 2.86
C SER A 104 21.33 -20.75 1.93
N GLY A 105 21.58 -19.76 1.06
CA GLY A 105 22.77 -19.69 0.23
C GLY A 105 24.05 -19.26 0.97
N ALA A 106 23.95 -18.96 2.28
CA ALA A 106 25.06 -18.41 3.06
C ALA A 106 26.28 -19.33 3.12
N ALA A 107 26.09 -20.65 3.10
CA ALA A 107 27.21 -21.60 3.21
C ALA A 107 28.18 -21.52 2.03
N SER A 108 27.67 -21.53 0.79
CA SER A 108 28.49 -21.38 -0.40
C SER A 108 29.12 -19.97 -0.50
N ARG A 109 28.33 -18.96 -0.21
CA ARG A 109 28.79 -17.56 -0.19
C ARG A 109 29.80 -17.28 0.90
N THR A 110 29.70 -17.94 2.07
CA THR A 110 30.68 -17.82 3.16
C THR A 110 32.09 -18.24 2.73
N ARG A 111 32.20 -19.33 1.99
CA ARG A 111 33.50 -19.81 1.48
C ARG A 111 34.10 -18.81 0.47
N GLU A 112 33.32 -18.35 -0.48
CA GLU A 112 33.71 -17.34 -1.47
C GLU A 112 34.20 -16.05 -0.77
N MET A 113 33.43 -15.57 0.19
CA MET A 113 33.80 -14.37 0.97
C MET A 113 35.06 -14.57 1.81
N GLY A 114 35.27 -15.78 2.37
CA GLY A 114 36.49 -16.14 3.06
C GLY A 114 37.71 -16.00 2.17
N VAL A 115 37.64 -16.53 0.96
CA VAL A 115 38.71 -16.41 -0.04
C VAL A 115 38.96 -14.94 -0.41
N ARG A 116 37.92 -14.19 -0.73
CA ARG A 116 38.02 -12.75 -1.08
C ARG A 116 38.66 -11.92 0.06
N LYS A 117 38.32 -12.22 1.31
CA LYS A 117 38.93 -11.55 2.49
C LYS A 117 40.42 -11.87 2.66
N VAL A 118 40.82 -13.12 2.41
CA VAL A 118 42.22 -13.50 2.42
C VAL A 118 42.99 -12.76 1.33
N LEU A 119 42.35 -12.52 0.18
CA LEU A 119 42.90 -11.72 -0.94
C LEU A 119 42.82 -10.20 -0.68
N GLY A 120 42.41 -9.74 0.50
CA GLY A 120 42.42 -8.34 0.90
C GLY A 120 41.10 -7.57 0.77
N ALA A 121 40.00 -8.23 0.41
CA ALA A 121 38.69 -7.54 0.29
C ALA A 121 38.24 -7.07 1.68
N GLN A 122 37.79 -5.79 1.72
CA GLN A 122 37.28 -5.18 2.95
C GLN A 122 35.82 -5.61 3.20
N LYS A 123 35.44 -5.69 4.49
CA LYS A 123 34.08 -6.02 4.90
C LYS A 123 33.03 -5.08 4.25
N LYS A 124 33.35 -3.78 4.14
CA LYS A 124 32.49 -2.76 3.54
C LYS A 124 32.19 -3.05 2.08
N GLN A 125 33.22 -3.46 1.31
CA GLN A 125 33.08 -3.78 -0.10
C GLN A 125 32.11 -4.96 -0.31
N LEU A 126 32.27 -6.02 0.51
CA LEU A 126 31.40 -7.19 0.46
C LEU A 126 29.95 -6.85 0.86
N ALA A 127 29.77 -6.02 1.92
CA ALA A 127 28.44 -5.59 2.33
C ALA A 127 27.75 -4.76 1.23
N ILE A 128 28.47 -3.80 0.62
CA ILE A 128 27.94 -2.99 -0.49
C ILE A 128 27.54 -3.86 -1.68
N GLN A 129 28.31 -4.87 -2.00
CA GLN A 129 27.98 -5.81 -3.08
C GLN A 129 26.63 -6.50 -2.81
N PHE A 130 26.40 -7.03 -1.61
CA PHE A 130 25.13 -7.67 -1.26
C PHE A 130 23.95 -6.71 -1.28
N ILE A 131 24.16 -5.48 -0.80
CA ILE A 131 23.13 -4.43 -0.85
C ILE A 131 22.81 -4.07 -2.29
N ALA A 132 23.83 -3.96 -3.16
CA ALA A 132 23.64 -3.69 -4.58
C ALA A 132 22.88 -4.84 -5.29
N GLU A 133 23.23 -6.10 -5.01
CA GLU A 133 22.49 -7.27 -5.52
C GLU A 133 21.00 -7.20 -5.10
N SER A 134 20.74 -6.91 -3.83
CA SER A 134 19.36 -6.79 -3.30
C SER A 134 18.59 -5.63 -3.94
N PHE A 135 19.27 -4.51 -4.16
CA PHE A 135 18.70 -3.36 -4.84
C PHE A 135 18.31 -3.67 -6.28
N ILE A 136 19.19 -4.32 -7.03
CA ILE A 136 18.91 -4.72 -8.42
C ILE A 136 17.73 -5.69 -8.48
N LEU A 137 17.67 -6.69 -7.58
CA LEU A 137 16.56 -7.62 -7.50
C LEU A 137 15.24 -6.92 -7.18
N ALA A 138 15.24 -5.98 -6.22
CA ALA A 138 14.06 -5.19 -5.89
C ALA A 138 13.63 -4.29 -7.05
N ALA A 139 14.56 -3.71 -7.79
CA ALA A 139 14.27 -2.89 -8.97
C ALA A 139 13.63 -3.73 -10.08
N ILE A 140 14.20 -4.90 -10.39
CA ILE A 140 13.63 -5.83 -11.39
C ILE A 140 12.24 -6.29 -10.96
N ALA A 141 12.06 -6.70 -9.69
CA ALA A 141 10.77 -7.12 -9.17
C ALA A 141 9.72 -5.98 -9.26
N SER A 142 10.11 -4.75 -9.00
CA SER A 142 9.24 -3.58 -9.12
C SER A 142 8.83 -3.31 -10.57
N LEU A 143 9.73 -3.46 -11.53
CA LEU A 143 9.42 -3.33 -12.94
C LEU A 143 8.48 -4.45 -13.41
N LEU A 144 8.71 -5.69 -12.97
CA LEU A 144 7.81 -6.81 -13.26
C LEU A 144 6.42 -6.60 -12.63
N ALA A 145 6.34 -6.01 -11.44
CA ALA A 145 5.07 -5.67 -10.81
C ALA A 145 4.28 -4.61 -11.60
N LEU A 146 4.94 -3.61 -12.18
CA LEU A 146 4.30 -2.64 -13.09
C LEU A 146 3.78 -3.32 -14.35
N GLY A 147 4.55 -4.25 -14.92
CA GLY A 147 4.12 -5.07 -16.06
C GLY A 147 2.91 -5.95 -15.70
N ALA A 148 2.95 -6.61 -14.54
CA ALA A 148 1.86 -7.43 -14.05
C ALA A 148 0.59 -6.61 -13.81
N TYR A 149 0.70 -5.37 -13.26
CA TYR A 149 -0.42 -4.46 -13.12
C TYR A 149 -1.12 -4.22 -14.48
N GLN A 150 -0.35 -3.88 -15.50
CA GLN A 150 -0.90 -3.59 -16.83
C GLN A 150 -1.58 -4.81 -17.45
N PHE A 151 -0.99 -6.00 -17.24
CA PHE A 151 -1.53 -7.26 -17.76
C PHE A 151 -2.81 -7.69 -17.02
N LEU A 152 -2.86 -7.53 -15.70
CA LEU A 152 -4.00 -7.93 -14.89
C LEU A 152 -5.15 -6.91 -14.88
N LYS A 153 -4.87 -5.66 -15.26
CA LYS A 153 -5.85 -4.57 -15.31
C LYS A 153 -7.20 -4.98 -15.93
N PRO A 154 -7.26 -5.55 -17.15
CA PRO A 154 -8.54 -5.89 -17.79
C PRO A 154 -9.35 -6.92 -16.99
N VAL A 155 -8.68 -7.86 -16.32
CA VAL A 155 -9.36 -8.84 -15.46
C VAL A 155 -10.03 -8.15 -14.27
N PHE A 156 -9.31 -7.24 -13.63
CA PHE A 156 -9.87 -6.46 -12.52
C PHE A 156 -11.00 -5.52 -12.95
N GLU A 157 -10.91 -4.92 -14.14
CA GLU A 157 -12.00 -4.10 -14.71
C GLU A 157 -13.29 -4.90 -14.90
N GLN A 158 -13.18 -6.13 -15.40
CA GLN A 158 -14.33 -7.03 -15.54
C GLN A 158 -14.96 -7.39 -14.19
N VAL A 159 -14.14 -7.72 -13.19
CA VAL A 159 -14.62 -8.09 -11.84
C VAL A 159 -15.25 -6.91 -11.12
N LEU A 160 -14.66 -5.73 -11.23
CA LEU A 160 -15.13 -4.52 -10.52
C LEU A 160 -16.27 -3.79 -11.27
N GLY A 161 -16.49 -4.09 -12.55
CA GLY A 161 -17.44 -3.39 -13.40
C GLY A 161 -17.09 -1.90 -13.59
N ARG A 162 -15.82 -1.51 -13.41
CA ARG A 162 -15.34 -0.12 -13.49
C ARG A 162 -14.00 -0.07 -14.21
N GLN A 163 -13.79 0.98 -14.98
CA GLN A 163 -12.49 1.24 -15.59
C GLN A 163 -11.45 1.62 -14.53
N ILE A 164 -10.28 0.97 -14.62
CA ILE A 164 -9.12 1.26 -13.77
C ILE A 164 -8.16 2.15 -14.59
N PRO A 165 -7.61 3.22 -13.99
CA PRO A 165 -6.68 4.08 -14.70
C PRO A 165 -5.47 3.27 -15.23
N GLY A 166 -5.04 3.55 -16.46
CA GLY A 166 -3.78 3.00 -16.99
C GLY A 166 -2.57 3.66 -16.33
N LEU A 167 -1.39 3.06 -16.44
CA LEU A 167 -0.15 3.61 -15.87
C LEU A 167 0.14 5.04 -16.35
N SER A 168 -0.21 5.36 -17.62
CA SER A 168 -0.05 6.69 -18.21
C SER A 168 -1.00 7.75 -17.62
N SER A 169 -2.11 7.32 -17.04
CA SER A 169 -3.12 8.19 -16.46
C SER A 169 -2.87 8.52 -14.98
N PHE A 170 -1.94 7.81 -14.35
CA PHE A 170 -1.57 8.09 -12.97
C PHE A 170 -0.66 9.32 -12.87
N PRO A 171 -0.91 10.22 -11.92
CA PRO A 171 0.11 11.18 -11.51
C PRO A 171 1.39 10.45 -11.11
N PHE A 172 2.54 10.95 -11.54
CA PHE A 172 3.87 10.33 -11.35
C PHE A 172 4.13 9.86 -9.90
N ARG A 173 3.64 10.62 -8.92
CA ARG A 173 3.76 10.27 -7.49
C ARG A 173 3.19 8.88 -7.13
N TYR A 174 2.11 8.45 -7.77
CA TYR A 174 1.49 7.14 -7.46
C TYR A 174 2.28 5.95 -8.02
N ILE A 175 3.19 6.20 -8.94
CA ILE A 175 4.15 5.21 -9.44
C ILE A 175 5.43 5.24 -8.61
N VAL A 176 5.95 6.44 -8.32
CA VAL A 176 7.22 6.61 -7.60
C VAL A 176 7.14 6.16 -6.15
N ILE A 177 6.03 6.44 -5.45
CA ILE A 177 5.92 6.09 -4.02
C ILE A 177 5.98 4.56 -3.81
N PRO A 178 5.17 3.71 -4.46
CA PRO A 178 5.28 2.26 -4.32
C PRO A 178 6.64 1.73 -4.75
N PHE A 179 7.23 2.28 -5.80
CA PHE A 179 8.56 1.92 -6.27
C PHE A 179 9.63 2.24 -5.23
N ALA A 180 9.61 3.43 -4.66
CA ALA A 180 10.53 3.84 -3.58
C ALA A 180 10.37 2.97 -2.33
N VAL A 181 9.12 2.63 -1.95
CA VAL A 181 8.84 1.71 -0.84
C VAL A 181 9.44 0.32 -1.13
N ALA A 182 9.21 -0.23 -2.32
CA ALA A 182 9.75 -1.53 -2.70
C ALA A 182 11.28 -1.57 -2.68
N LEU A 183 11.95 -0.52 -3.18
CA LEU A 183 13.41 -0.38 -3.11
C LEU A 183 13.90 -0.28 -1.67
N THR A 184 13.24 0.52 -0.84
CA THR A 184 13.61 0.68 0.58
C THR A 184 13.48 -0.64 1.32
N VAL A 185 12.38 -1.36 1.12
CA VAL A 185 12.14 -2.69 1.71
C VAL A 185 13.18 -3.69 1.21
N GLY A 186 13.49 -3.69 -0.08
CA GLY A 186 14.53 -4.55 -0.65
C GLY A 186 15.92 -4.29 -0.07
N LEU A 187 16.28 -3.02 0.13
CA LEU A 187 17.53 -2.62 0.78
C LEU A 187 17.58 -3.09 2.25
N LEU A 188 16.52 -2.88 3.02
CA LEU A 188 16.44 -3.31 4.41
C LEU A 188 16.51 -4.84 4.54
N ALA A 189 15.79 -5.56 3.69
CA ALA A 189 15.80 -7.02 3.64
C ALA A 189 17.19 -7.58 3.26
N GLY A 190 17.90 -6.90 2.35
CA GLY A 190 19.27 -7.26 1.93
C GLY A 190 20.34 -6.86 2.94
N ALA A 191 20.11 -5.82 3.73
CA ALA A 191 21.08 -5.35 4.72
C ALA A 191 21.39 -6.40 5.79
N TYR A 192 20.37 -7.11 6.29
CA TYR A 192 20.55 -8.13 7.31
C TYR A 192 21.53 -9.25 6.88
N PRO A 193 21.33 -9.97 5.76
CA PRO A 193 22.29 -10.96 5.29
C PRO A 193 23.65 -10.34 4.93
N ALA A 194 23.69 -9.12 4.39
CA ALA A 194 24.92 -8.41 4.07
C ALA A 194 25.80 -8.19 5.29
N PHE A 195 25.23 -7.70 6.39
CA PHE A 195 25.97 -7.49 7.64
C PHE A 195 26.40 -8.81 8.28
N VAL A 196 25.51 -9.79 8.33
CA VAL A 196 25.81 -11.11 8.93
C VAL A 196 26.95 -11.79 8.18
N LEU A 197 26.89 -11.88 6.87
CA LEU A 197 27.87 -12.56 6.03
C LEU A 197 29.20 -11.81 5.97
N SER A 198 29.15 -10.47 5.84
CA SER A 198 30.39 -9.66 5.80
C SER A 198 31.17 -9.66 7.13
N SER A 199 30.54 -9.93 8.28
CA SER A 199 31.18 -9.95 9.58
C SER A 199 31.92 -11.23 9.89
N LEU A 200 31.73 -12.33 9.14
CA LEU A 200 32.38 -13.61 9.39
C LEU A 200 33.92 -13.53 9.30
N LYS A 201 34.61 -14.20 10.22
CA LYS A 201 36.11 -14.26 10.23
C LYS A 201 36.61 -15.20 9.13
N PRO A 202 37.68 -14.85 8.37
CA PRO A 202 38.24 -15.67 7.28
C PRO A 202 38.55 -17.10 7.69
N VAL A 203 39.21 -17.27 8.85
CA VAL A 203 39.64 -18.57 9.38
C VAL A 203 38.46 -19.50 9.67
N ALA A 204 37.36 -18.95 10.22
CA ALA A 204 36.14 -19.69 10.46
C ALA A 204 35.44 -20.10 9.14
N SER A 205 35.55 -19.27 8.12
CA SER A 205 34.96 -19.50 6.82
C SER A 205 35.62 -20.61 6.00
N LEU A 206 36.92 -20.85 6.23
CA LEU A 206 37.69 -21.86 5.51
C LEU A 206 37.79 -23.22 6.26
N LYS A 207 37.70 -23.22 7.58
CA LYS A 207 37.82 -24.44 8.42
C LYS A 207 36.52 -25.14 8.75
N GLU A 208 35.38 -24.54 8.46
CA GLU A 208 34.10 -25.07 8.90
C GLU A 208 33.56 -26.13 7.94
N LYS A 209 33.66 -27.39 8.37
CA LYS A 209 32.45 -28.22 8.60
C LYS A 209 31.56 -27.41 9.53
N ILE A 210 30.53 -26.79 8.96
CA ILE A 210 29.58 -25.91 9.64
C ILE A 210 29.06 -26.61 10.89
N LYS A 211 29.65 -26.35 12.05
CA LYS A 211 29.01 -26.58 13.33
C LYS A 211 27.77 -25.67 13.30
N ASN A 212 26.63 -26.31 13.12
CA ASN A 212 25.30 -25.69 13.19
C ASN A 212 25.26 -24.86 14.48
N ASN A 213 25.54 -23.54 14.38
CA ASN A 213 25.33 -22.64 15.50
C ASN A 213 23.82 -22.64 15.74
N GLY A 214 23.37 -23.24 16.86
CA GLY A 214 21.99 -23.44 17.21
C GLY A 214 21.11 -22.20 17.08
N GLN A 215 21.70 -21.00 17.26
CA GLN A 215 21.01 -19.72 17.05
C GLN A 215 20.59 -19.46 15.59
N LYS A 216 21.40 -19.86 14.58
CA LYS A 216 21.05 -19.71 13.15
C LYS A 216 19.94 -20.69 12.75
N ALA A 217 19.97 -21.92 13.36
CA ALA A 217 18.94 -22.92 13.14
C ALA A 217 17.59 -22.52 13.81
N VAL A 218 17.64 -21.88 14.98
CA VAL A 218 16.46 -21.38 15.68
C VAL A 218 15.81 -20.22 14.89
N LEU A 219 16.58 -19.24 14.45
CA LEU A 219 16.05 -18.11 13.66
C LEU A 219 15.39 -18.61 12.38
N ARG A 220 16.02 -19.53 11.66
CA ARG A 220 15.46 -20.16 10.46
C ARG A 220 14.17 -20.95 10.76
N LYS A 221 14.15 -21.72 11.87
CA LYS A 221 12.94 -22.45 12.30
C LYS A 221 11.80 -21.49 12.64
N ILE A 222 12.10 -20.37 13.33
CA ILE A 222 11.10 -19.34 13.64
C ILE A 222 10.57 -18.70 12.35
N LEU A 223 11.45 -18.30 11.42
CA LEU A 223 11.05 -17.70 10.15
C LEU A 223 10.18 -18.65 9.30
N VAL A 224 10.59 -19.91 9.18
CA VAL A 224 9.83 -20.95 8.46
C VAL A 224 8.52 -21.25 9.20
N GLY A 225 8.55 -21.41 10.52
CA GLY A 225 7.36 -21.64 11.34
C GLY A 225 6.36 -20.49 11.23
N THR A 226 6.83 -19.24 11.22
CA THR A 226 5.99 -18.06 11.00
C THR A 226 5.38 -18.07 9.59
N GLN A 227 6.14 -18.44 8.55
CA GLN A 227 5.61 -18.59 7.19
C GLN A 227 4.49 -19.60 7.10
N PHE A 228 4.67 -20.79 7.69
CA PHE A 228 3.65 -21.86 7.68
C PHE A 228 2.47 -21.58 8.62
N GLY A 229 2.67 -20.82 9.69
CA GLY A 229 1.60 -20.42 10.60
C GLY A 229 0.74 -19.26 10.08
N LEU A 230 1.22 -18.56 9.06
CA LEU A 230 0.56 -17.40 8.47
C LEU A 230 -0.02 -17.70 7.06
N ALA A 231 0.27 -18.86 6.48
CA ALA A 231 -0.28 -19.33 5.21
C ALA A 231 -1.54 -20.16 5.45
#